data_c2074eb4741b79ba5cca9cec31405c53
#
_entry.id   c2074eb4741b79ba5cca9cec31405c53
#
_cell.length_a   1.000
_cell.length_b   1.000
_cell.length_c   1.000
_cell.angle_alpha   90.00
_cell.angle_beta   90.00
_cell.angle_gamma   90.00
#
_symmetry.space_group_name_H-M   'P 1'
#
loop_
_entity.id
_entity.type
_entity.pdbx_description
1 polymer ?
#
loop_
_entity_poly.entity_id
_entity_poly.type
_entity_poly.pdbx_seq_one_letter_code
_entity_poly.pdbx_strand_id
1 'polypeptide(L)'
;MNSLTFLVGLLLVWFIAVQLIITPLLLKRRTRFPLVRALRTLDTQPIVAELDAQDLIALQALAALGFEPVAATSMDENATQASLLLFQSLVDTAAVNVSTLKHDSGLQVQYVEFVQEFEDGMMLDVNNSNISSVFPTSREHHIYRYPHVSVSELFSCFNRLRQAAGGRRTMIQTLERADPVLSVERRMNRELESLVRVGYLVKSSSSSDYSLSLGAAFSLAFKIAWPVRQLRNALEIRRAQRAVDHHAA
;
A
#
# COMPACT_ATOMS: atom_id res chain seq x y z
N MET A 1 -4.56 -49.11 -9.42
CA MET A 1 -4.53 -47.64 -9.24
C MET A 1 -4.29 -47.04 -10.61
N ASN A 2 -5.25 -46.31 -11.16
CA ASN A 2 -5.17 -45.85 -12.55
C ASN A 2 -4.01 -44.84 -12.69
N SER A 3 -3.24 -44.97 -13.78
CA SER A 3 -2.09 -44.10 -14.10
C SER A 3 -2.46 -42.58 -13.99
N LEU A 4 -3.70 -42.25 -14.31
CA LEU A 4 -4.26 -40.91 -14.17
C LEU A 4 -4.29 -40.43 -12.70
N THR A 5 -4.77 -41.27 -11.77
CA THR A 5 -4.85 -40.98 -10.34
C THR A 5 -3.46 -40.75 -9.75
N PHE A 6 -2.48 -41.55 -10.18
CA PHE A 6 -1.08 -41.36 -9.77
C PHE A 6 -0.50 -40.05 -10.28
N LEU A 7 -0.73 -39.71 -11.56
CA LEU A 7 -0.26 -38.44 -12.13
C LEU A 7 -0.86 -37.24 -11.45
N VAL A 8 -2.17 -37.25 -11.18
CA VAL A 8 -2.86 -36.17 -10.46
C VAL A 8 -2.32 -36.02 -9.03
N GLY A 9 -2.08 -37.15 -8.34
CA GLY A 9 -1.46 -37.14 -7.01
C GLY A 9 -0.06 -36.52 -7.02
N LEU A 10 0.77 -36.89 -8.00
CA LEU A 10 2.12 -36.36 -8.16
C LEU A 10 2.10 -34.83 -8.43
N LEU A 11 1.21 -34.36 -9.31
CA LEU A 11 1.04 -32.94 -9.61
C LEU A 11 0.57 -32.16 -8.38
N LEU A 12 -0.33 -32.71 -7.58
CA LEU A 12 -0.80 -32.09 -6.35
C LEU A 12 0.34 -31.97 -5.33
N VAL A 13 1.12 -33.03 -5.11
CA VAL A 13 2.28 -33.01 -4.22
C VAL A 13 3.31 -32.00 -4.69
N TRP A 14 3.59 -31.96 -6.00
CA TRP A 14 4.49 -30.97 -6.59
C TRP A 14 3.98 -29.53 -6.37
N PHE A 15 2.70 -29.28 -6.65
CA PHE A 15 2.10 -27.96 -6.44
C PHE A 15 2.21 -27.52 -4.97
N ILE A 16 1.89 -28.43 -4.02
CA ILE A 16 2.02 -28.16 -2.57
C ILE A 16 3.47 -27.87 -2.21
N ALA A 17 4.43 -28.66 -2.69
CA ALA A 17 5.85 -28.45 -2.42
C ALA A 17 6.35 -27.10 -2.95
N VAL A 18 5.95 -26.72 -4.17
CA VAL A 18 6.30 -25.41 -4.73
C VAL A 18 5.72 -24.27 -3.88
N GLN A 19 4.44 -24.33 -3.54
CA GLN A 19 3.78 -23.26 -2.80
C GLN A 19 4.23 -23.15 -1.34
N LEU A 20 4.44 -24.28 -0.66
CA LEU A 20 4.72 -24.30 0.77
C LEU A 20 6.22 -24.34 1.10
N ILE A 21 7.11 -24.67 0.18
CA ILE A 21 8.53 -24.79 0.46
C ILE A 21 9.35 -23.87 -0.45
N ILE A 22 9.22 -24.04 -1.76
CA ILE A 22 10.08 -23.33 -2.72
C ILE A 22 9.76 -21.83 -2.73
N THR A 23 8.49 -21.45 -2.84
CA THR A 23 8.07 -20.04 -2.90
C THR A 23 8.49 -19.25 -1.65
N PRO A 24 8.25 -19.72 -0.40
CA PRO A 24 8.73 -19.01 0.79
C PRO A 24 10.24 -18.81 0.83
N LEU A 25 11.02 -19.84 0.46
CA LEU A 25 12.47 -19.75 0.44
C LEU A 25 12.98 -18.76 -0.61
N LEU A 26 12.36 -18.72 -1.80
CA LEU A 26 12.66 -17.75 -2.84
C LEU A 26 12.30 -16.33 -2.41
N LEU A 27 11.12 -16.13 -1.81
CA LEU A 27 10.70 -14.84 -1.27
C LEU A 27 11.67 -14.35 -0.20
N LYS A 28 12.03 -15.20 0.76
CA LYS A 28 13.02 -14.84 1.79
C LYS A 28 14.36 -14.44 1.19
N ARG A 29 14.81 -15.09 0.13
CA ARG A 29 16.10 -14.81 -0.50
C ARG A 29 16.07 -13.53 -1.35
N ARG A 30 14.98 -13.29 -2.07
CA ARG A 30 14.88 -12.21 -3.06
C ARG A 30 14.36 -10.90 -2.50
N THR A 31 13.44 -10.95 -1.51
CA THR A 31 12.85 -9.74 -0.95
C THR A 31 13.81 -9.10 0.05
N ARG A 32 14.24 -7.90 -0.25
CA ARG A 32 15.14 -7.09 0.57
C ARG A 32 14.53 -5.73 0.82
N PHE A 33 14.77 -5.19 1.99
CA PHE A 33 14.32 -3.86 2.37
C PHE A 33 15.51 -3.07 2.88
N PRO A 34 15.71 -1.82 2.43
CA PRO A 34 16.78 -0.98 2.96
C PRO A 34 16.56 -0.75 4.46
N LEU A 35 17.63 -0.47 5.21
CA LEU A 35 17.53 -0.12 6.64
C LEU A 35 16.73 1.16 6.86
N VAL A 36 16.85 2.08 5.93
CA VAL A 36 16.11 3.35 5.88
C VAL A 36 15.65 3.55 4.45
N ARG A 37 14.38 3.79 4.27
CA ARG A 37 13.82 4.19 2.98
C ARG A 37 14.12 5.66 2.75
N ALA A 38 14.72 5.96 1.63
CA ALA A 38 14.94 7.31 1.14
C ALA A 38 14.20 7.49 -0.17
N LEU A 39 13.47 8.57 -0.29
CA LEU A 39 12.73 8.93 -1.49
C LEU A 39 13.57 9.91 -2.34
N ARG A 40 13.56 9.72 -3.64
CA ARG A 40 14.16 10.68 -4.56
C ARG A 40 13.13 11.74 -4.89
N THR A 41 13.42 12.99 -4.54
CA THR A 41 12.59 14.11 -4.98
C THR A 41 12.70 14.24 -6.50
N LEU A 42 11.56 14.38 -7.16
CA LEU A 42 11.43 14.57 -8.60
C LEU A 42 10.83 15.95 -8.86
N ASP A 43 11.11 16.48 -10.06
CA ASP A 43 10.36 17.63 -10.54
C ASP A 43 8.91 17.21 -10.82
N THR A 44 7.96 18.00 -10.39
CA THR A 44 6.53 17.73 -10.59
C THR A 44 6.08 17.93 -12.02
N GLN A 45 6.67 18.88 -12.74
CA GLN A 45 6.23 19.25 -14.09
C GLN A 45 6.41 18.13 -15.14
N PRO A 46 7.56 17.45 -15.24
CA PRO A 46 7.73 16.35 -16.19
C PRO A 46 6.76 15.19 -15.89
N ILE A 47 6.51 14.89 -14.61
CA ILE A 47 5.60 13.79 -14.23
C ILE A 47 4.17 14.10 -14.66
N VAL A 48 3.70 15.32 -14.43
CA VAL A 48 2.37 15.74 -14.86
C VAL A 48 2.24 15.73 -16.38
N ALA A 49 3.29 16.03 -17.11
CA ALA A 49 3.29 16.03 -18.58
C ALA A 49 3.26 14.62 -19.19
N GLU A 50 3.74 13.61 -18.46
CA GLU A 50 3.75 12.19 -18.88
C GLU A 50 2.50 11.40 -18.45
N LEU A 51 1.56 12.06 -17.76
CA LEU A 51 0.35 11.40 -17.25
C LEU A 51 -0.59 11.01 -18.40
N ASP A 52 -1.21 9.87 -18.27
CA ASP A 52 -2.24 9.43 -19.20
C ASP A 52 -3.59 10.16 -18.99
N ALA A 53 -4.55 9.92 -19.85
CA ALA A 53 -5.86 10.58 -19.76
C ALA A 53 -6.60 10.26 -18.46
N GLN A 54 -6.39 9.09 -17.88
CA GLN A 54 -7.03 8.68 -16.63
C GLN A 54 -6.43 9.43 -15.44
N ASP A 55 -5.13 9.66 -15.48
CA ASP A 55 -4.40 10.46 -14.51
C ASP A 55 -4.87 11.90 -14.50
N LEU A 56 -5.00 12.50 -15.68
CA LEU A 56 -5.48 13.86 -15.82
C LEU A 56 -6.89 14.04 -15.24
N ILE A 57 -7.77 13.06 -15.41
CA ILE A 57 -9.11 13.06 -14.78
C ILE A 57 -8.96 13.03 -13.24
N ALA A 58 -8.09 12.19 -12.71
CA ALA A 58 -7.84 12.14 -11.27
C ALA A 58 -7.29 13.48 -10.73
N LEU A 59 -6.34 14.10 -11.44
CA LEU A 59 -5.79 15.41 -11.06
C LEU A 59 -6.85 16.52 -11.07
N GLN A 60 -7.68 16.56 -12.09
CA GLN A 60 -8.80 17.53 -12.18
C GLN A 60 -9.78 17.35 -11.02
N ALA A 61 -10.12 16.10 -10.69
CA ALA A 61 -10.98 15.81 -9.55
C ALA A 61 -10.36 16.24 -8.22
N LEU A 62 -9.05 16.02 -8.01
CA LEU A 62 -8.34 16.46 -6.83
C LEU A 62 -8.29 18.00 -6.72
N ALA A 63 -8.02 18.69 -7.83
CA ALA A 63 -8.04 20.14 -7.88
C ALA A 63 -9.44 20.71 -7.53
N ALA A 64 -10.52 20.08 -8.04
CA ALA A 64 -11.88 20.46 -7.70
C ALA A 64 -12.22 20.24 -6.22
N LEU A 65 -11.53 19.31 -5.54
CA LEU A 65 -11.64 19.07 -4.09
C LEU A 65 -10.72 19.99 -3.26
N GLY A 66 -9.97 20.88 -3.90
CA GLY A 66 -9.08 21.85 -3.22
C GLY A 66 -7.71 21.27 -2.84
N PHE A 67 -7.27 20.20 -3.50
CA PHE A 67 -5.94 19.64 -3.34
C PHE A 67 -5.01 20.12 -4.48
N GLU A 68 -3.82 20.59 -4.10
CA GLU A 68 -2.81 21.06 -5.03
C GLU A 68 -1.56 20.16 -4.97
N PRO A 69 -0.88 19.88 -6.11
CA PRO A 69 0.35 19.12 -6.11
C PRO A 69 1.46 19.92 -5.41
N VAL A 70 2.14 19.29 -4.46
CA VAL A 70 3.19 19.93 -3.65
C VAL A 70 4.56 19.32 -3.85
N ALA A 71 4.64 18.05 -4.22
CA ALA A 71 5.91 17.38 -4.49
C ALA A 71 5.68 16.12 -5.33
N ALA A 72 6.75 15.66 -5.95
CA ALA A 72 6.80 14.34 -6.58
C ALA A 72 8.03 13.60 -6.10
N THR A 73 7.91 12.28 -5.97
CA THR A 73 9.00 11.45 -5.48
C THR A 73 8.97 10.06 -6.09
N SER A 74 10.10 9.39 -6.10
CA SER A 74 10.20 7.99 -6.54
C SER A 74 11.05 7.15 -5.59
N MET A 75 10.81 5.85 -5.66
CA MET A 75 11.56 4.83 -4.94
C MET A 75 11.63 3.57 -5.80
N ASP A 76 12.80 2.94 -5.80
CA ASP A 76 13.03 1.66 -6.44
C ASP A 76 13.24 0.60 -5.35
N GLU A 77 12.37 -0.40 -5.29
CA GLU A 77 12.45 -1.46 -4.30
C GLU A 77 11.92 -2.80 -4.86
N ASN A 78 12.70 -3.87 -4.71
CA ASN A 78 12.29 -5.24 -5.08
C ASN A 78 11.74 -5.38 -6.52
N ALA A 79 12.47 -4.87 -7.52
CA ALA A 79 12.06 -4.88 -8.93
C ALA A 79 10.75 -4.11 -9.20
N THR A 80 10.40 -3.18 -8.32
CA THR A 80 9.25 -2.30 -8.48
C THR A 80 9.71 -0.86 -8.36
N GLN A 81 9.41 -0.06 -9.37
CA GLN A 81 9.53 1.38 -9.31
C GLN A 81 8.22 1.97 -8.81
N ALA A 82 8.27 2.72 -7.74
CA ALA A 82 7.14 3.48 -7.22
C ALA A 82 7.36 4.97 -7.49
N SER A 83 6.39 5.62 -8.09
CA SER A 83 6.34 7.08 -8.23
C SER A 83 5.11 7.59 -7.49
N LEU A 84 5.31 8.64 -6.70
CA LEU A 84 4.26 9.27 -5.93
C LEU A 84 4.19 10.75 -6.28
N LEU A 85 3.00 11.20 -6.60
CA LEU A 85 2.68 12.63 -6.71
C LEU A 85 1.86 13.01 -5.46
N LEU A 86 2.40 13.93 -4.67
CA LEU A 86 1.87 14.32 -3.38
C LEU A 86 1.03 15.59 -3.52
N PHE A 87 -0.16 15.56 -2.91
CA PHE A 87 -1.09 16.68 -2.90
C PHE A 87 -1.43 17.08 -1.46
N GLN A 88 -1.63 18.35 -1.27
CA GLN A 88 -2.04 18.93 0.00
C GLN A 88 -3.14 19.97 -0.22
N SER A 89 -4.05 20.07 0.72
CA SER A 89 -5.02 21.17 0.76
C SER A 89 -4.49 22.32 1.63
N LEU A 90 -4.87 23.54 1.29
CA LEU A 90 -4.57 24.71 2.09
C LEU A 90 -5.44 24.80 3.37
N VAL A 91 -6.60 24.15 3.34
CA VAL A 91 -7.62 24.24 4.40
C VAL A 91 -7.87 22.92 5.13
N ASP A 92 -7.39 21.81 4.58
CA ASP A 92 -7.56 20.47 5.14
C ASP A 92 -6.21 19.90 5.65
N THR A 93 -6.25 19.11 6.70
CA THR A 93 -5.08 18.43 7.28
C THR A 93 -4.71 17.15 6.56
N ALA A 94 -5.61 16.63 5.72
CA ALA A 94 -5.40 15.43 4.94
C ALA A 94 -4.37 15.64 3.82
N ALA A 95 -3.72 14.55 3.45
CA ALA A 95 -2.87 14.46 2.26
C ALA A 95 -3.48 13.51 1.23
N VAL A 96 -3.08 13.69 -0.02
CA VAL A 96 -3.40 12.75 -1.10
C VAL A 96 -2.12 12.32 -1.79
N ASN A 97 -2.03 11.04 -2.09
CA ASN A 97 -0.98 10.48 -2.92
C ASN A 97 -1.62 9.91 -4.20
N VAL A 98 -1.10 10.28 -5.35
CA VAL A 98 -1.34 9.54 -6.60
C VAL A 98 -0.12 8.65 -6.81
N SER A 99 -0.33 7.35 -6.68
CA SER A 99 0.75 6.35 -6.68
C SER A 99 0.74 5.56 -7.97
N THR A 100 1.89 5.49 -8.63
CA THR A 100 2.11 4.63 -9.80
C THR A 100 3.18 3.61 -9.45
N LEU A 101 2.84 2.33 -9.52
CA LEU A 101 3.74 1.21 -9.29
C LEU A 101 4.01 0.52 -10.62
N LYS A 102 5.27 0.45 -11.04
CA LYS A 102 5.72 -0.27 -12.24
C LYS A 102 6.62 -1.41 -11.82
N HIS A 103 6.24 -2.63 -12.13
CA HIS A 103 7.06 -3.82 -11.87
C HIS A 103 7.80 -4.23 -13.14
N ASP A 104 9.01 -4.80 -13.01
CA ASP A 104 9.84 -5.24 -14.14
C ASP A 104 9.15 -6.25 -15.08
N SER A 105 8.12 -6.95 -14.60
CA SER A 105 7.29 -7.83 -15.42
C SER A 105 6.32 -7.10 -16.37
N GLY A 106 6.33 -5.76 -16.39
CA GLY A 106 5.42 -4.94 -17.17
C GLY A 106 4.06 -4.67 -16.50
N LEU A 107 3.83 -5.19 -15.28
CA LEU A 107 2.63 -4.86 -14.52
C LEU A 107 2.73 -3.41 -14.04
N GLN A 108 1.73 -2.60 -14.38
CA GLN A 108 1.57 -1.26 -13.86
C GLN A 108 0.27 -1.15 -13.08
N VAL A 109 0.33 -0.51 -11.92
CA VAL A 109 -0.82 -0.24 -11.07
C VAL A 109 -0.79 1.21 -10.66
N GLN A 110 -1.93 1.86 -10.77
CA GLN A 110 -2.11 3.23 -10.33
C GLN A 110 -3.33 3.34 -9.44
N TYR A 111 -3.23 4.20 -8.44
CA TYR A 111 -4.32 4.45 -7.52
C TYR A 111 -4.16 5.80 -6.82
N VAL A 112 -5.27 6.31 -6.31
CA VAL A 112 -5.35 7.50 -5.46
C VAL A 112 -5.55 7.04 -4.01
N GLU A 113 -4.88 7.70 -3.09
CA GLU A 113 -4.88 7.40 -1.68
C GLU A 113 -5.07 8.69 -0.87
N PHE A 114 -6.12 8.76 -0.07
CA PHE A 114 -6.34 9.82 0.91
C PHE A 114 -5.82 9.37 2.28
N VAL A 115 -5.03 10.18 2.92
CA VAL A 115 -4.38 9.86 4.19
C VAL A 115 -4.64 10.95 5.22
N GLN A 116 -4.96 10.54 6.46
CA GLN A 116 -5.06 11.39 7.63
C GLN A 116 -4.25 10.81 8.77
N GLU A 117 -3.37 11.60 9.34
CA GLU A 117 -2.63 11.27 10.56
C GLU A 117 -3.31 11.96 11.76
N PHE A 118 -3.32 11.26 12.91
CA PHE A 118 -3.86 11.75 14.17
C PHE A 118 -2.75 11.89 15.20
N GLU A 119 -2.96 12.77 16.19
CA GLU A 119 -1.98 13.09 17.24
C GLU A 119 -1.54 11.85 18.06
N ASP A 120 -2.43 10.88 18.23
CA ASP A 120 -2.15 9.61 18.92
C ASP A 120 -1.33 8.61 18.08
N GLY A 121 -0.90 9.00 16.88
CA GLY A 121 -0.15 8.17 15.94
C GLY A 121 -1.01 7.26 15.08
N MET A 122 -2.34 7.29 15.24
CA MET A 122 -3.25 6.59 14.33
C MET A 122 -3.15 7.19 12.93
N MET A 123 -3.20 6.35 11.92
CA MET A 123 -3.24 6.73 10.51
C MET A 123 -4.43 6.07 9.82
N LEU A 124 -5.22 6.87 9.13
CA LEU A 124 -6.31 6.44 8.26
C LEU A 124 -5.88 6.60 6.81
N ASP A 125 -5.98 5.53 6.06
CA ASP A 125 -5.65 5.44 4.66
C ASP A 125 -6.87 4.89 3.90
N VAL A 126 -7.31 5.62 2.88
CA VAL A 126 -8.44 5.22 2.04
C VAL A 126 -8.03 5.35 0.58
N ASN A 127 -7.98 4.22 -0.13
CA ASN A 127 -7.49 4.19 -1.49
C ASN A 127 -8.37 3.37 -2.43
N ASN A 128 -8.22 3.60 -3.75
CA ASN A 128 -8.94 2.87 -4.79
C ASN A 128 -8.09 1.78 -5.47
N SER A 129 -7.00 1.34 -4.83
CA SER A 129 -6.16 0.26 -5.35
C SER A 129 -6.96 -1.03 -5.54
N ASN A 130 -6.74 -1.71 -6.65
CA ASN A 130 -7.25 -3.06 -6.91
C ASN A 130 -6.34 -4.16 -6.35
N ILE A 131 -5.20 -3.79 -5.76
CA ILE A 131 -4.22 -4.70 -5.17
C ILE A 131 -4.25 -4.60 -3.65
N SER A 132 -4.45 -5.75 -3.00
CA SER A 132 -4.36 -5.90 -1.55
C SER A 132 -2.93 -5.80 -1.06
N SER A 133 -2.68 -5.07 0.02
CA SER A 133 -1.38 -5.13 0.69
C SER A 133 -1.13 -6.53 1.20
N VAL A 134 0.03 -7.08 0.86
CA VAL A 134 0.45 -8.41 1.33
C VAL A 134 1.26 -8.33 2.64
N PHE A 135 1.79 -7.16 2.95
CA PHE A 135 2.51 -6.91 4.21
C PHE A 135 1.51 -6.61 5.34
N PRO A 136 1.82 -7.02 6.57
CA PRO A 136 1.04 -6.59 7.72
C PRO A 136 1.23 -5.08 7.93
N THR A 137 0.17 -4.40 8.28
CA THR A 137 0.20 -3.00 8.70
C THR A 137 0.28 -2.91 10.23
N SER A 138 0.75 -1.80 10.76
CA SER A 138 0.71 -1.55 12.20
C SER A 138 -0.74 -1.52 12.69
N ARG A 139 -0.94 -1.69 14.00
CA ARG A 139 -2.29 -1.63 14.58
C ARG A 139 -2.89 -0.23 14.48
N GLU A 140 -2.05 0.76 14.43
CA GLU A 140 -2.39 2.18 14.32
C GLU A 140 -2.72 2.59 12.89
N HIS A 141 -2.35 1.78 11.88
CA HIS A 141 -2.58 2.07 10.47
C HIS A 141 -3.82 1.33 9.94
N HIS A 142 -4.90 2.08 9.73
CA HIS A 142 -6.18 1.59 9.24
C HIS A 142 -6.30 1.86 7.75
N ILE A 143 -6.24 0.80 6.94
CA ILE A 143 -6.35 0.88 5.47
C ILE A 143 -7.72 0.36 5.02
N TYR A 144 -8.42 1.19 4.22
CA TYR A 144 -9.68 0.84 3.58
C TYR A 144 -9.56 0.98 2.07
N ARG A 145 -9.96 -0.06 1.35
CA ARG A 145 -9.86 -0.10 -0.11
C ARG A 145 -11.22 -0.14 -0.77
N TYR A 146 -11.41 0.75 -1.74
CA TYR A 146 -12.62 0.89 -2.55
C TYR A 146 -12.23 0.84 -4.03
N PRO A 147 -11.88 -0.34 -4.60
CA PRO A 147 -11.48 -0.43 -6.00
C PRO A 147 -12.63 0.02 -6.91
N HIS A 148 -12.27 0.63 -8.03
CA HIS A 148 -13.22 1.08 -9.07
C HIS A 148 -14.15 2.26 -8.72
N VAL A 149 -13.94 2.92 -7.59
CA VAL A 149 -14.65 4.17 -7.27
C VAL A 149 -13.92 5.38 -7.85
N SER A 150 -14.66 6.41 -8.21
CA SER A 150 -14.11 7.69 -8.63
C SER A 150 -13.39 8.40 -7.47
N VAL A 151 -12.53 9.37 -7.77
CA VAL A 151 -11.82 10.17 -6.77
C VAL A 151 -12.78 10.89 -5.83
N SER A 152 -13.88 11.44 -6.35
CA SER A 152 -14.89 12.16 -5.56
C SER A 152 -15.66 11.23 -4.60
N GLU A 153 -16.00 10.02 -5.06
CA GLU A 153 -16.63 9.00 -4.21
C GLU A 153 -15.66 8.50 -3.15
N LEU A 154 -14.38 8.28 -3.52
CA LEU A 154 -13.32 7.90 -2.60
C LEU A 154 -13.14 8.94 -1.49
N PHE A 155 -13.13 10.23 -1.86
CA PHE A 155 -13.07 11.33 -0.90
C PHE A 155 -14.28 11.37 0.03
N SER A 156 -15.47 11.06 -0.48
CA SER A 156 -16.68 10.96 0.34
C SER A 156 -16.58 9.83 1.36
N CYS A 157 -16.08 8.65 0.95
CA CYS A 157 -15.81 7.52 1.86
C CYS A 157 -14.75 7.89 2.91
N PHE A 158 -13.66 8.52 2.47
CA PHE A 158 -12.60 9.00 3.35
C PHE A 158 -13.13 9.95 4.42
N ASN A 159 -13.91 10.96 4.04
CA ASN A 159 -14.46 11.93 5.00
C ASN A 159 -15.37 11.29 6.04
N ARG A 160 -16.21 10.33 5.66
CA ARG A 160 -17.05 9.59 6.61
C ARG A 160 -16.22 8.81 7.62
N LEU A 161 -15.22 8.06 7.15
CA LEU A 161 -14.32 7.29 8.01
C LEU A 161 -13.47 8.20 8.89
N ARG A 162 -12.98 9.33 8.35
CA ARG A 162 -12.20 10.33 9.07
C ARG A 162 -13.01 10.97 10.20
N GLN A 163 -14.25 11.34 9.95
CA GLN A 163 -15.14 11.88 10.97
C GLN A 163 -15.42 10.86 12.07
N ALA A 164 -15.69 9.61 11.72
CA ALA A 164 -15.90 8.54 12.67
C ALA A 164 -14.65 8.26 13.53
N ALA A 165 -13.47 8.28 12.92
CA ALA A 165 -12.20 8.11 13.64
C ALA A 165 -11.85 9.35 14.49
N GLY A 166 -12.15 10.55 14.00
CA GLY A 166 -11.82 11.84 14.61
C GLY A 166 -12.68 12.24 15.81
N GLY A 167 -13.79 11.54 16.10
CA GLY A 167 -14.72 11.93 17.18
C GLY A 167 -14.09 12.01 18.59
N ARG A 168 -12.89 11.42 18.80
CA ARG A 168 -12.12 11.46 20.04
C ARG A 168 -10.62 11.71 19.81
N ARG A 169 -10.21 12.12 18.60
CA ARG A 169 -8.82 12.28 18.20
C ARG A 169 -8.61 13.61 17.53
N THR A 170 -7.48 14.24 17.81
CA THR A 170 -7.04 15.45 17.11
C THR A 170 -6.41 15.07 15.78
N MET A 171 -6.91 15.63 14.69
CA MET A 171 -6.31 15.51 13.36
C MET A 171 -5.10 16.43 13.28
N ILE A 172 -3.99 15.92 12.77
CA ILE A 172 -2.79 16.71 12.53
C ILE A 172 -2.49 16.83 11.05
N GLN A 173 -1.66 17.79 10.68
CA GLN A 173 -1.22 17.95 9.30
C GLN A 173 -0.45 16.73 8.85
N THR A 174 -0.96 16.01 7.86
CA THR A 174 -0.40 14.73 7.38
C THR A 174 0.91 14.90 6.59
N LEU A 175 1.04 16.03 5.87
CA LEU A 175 2.29 16.43 5.21
C LEU A 175 2.77 17.77 5.80
N GLU A 176 4.03 17.83 6.19
CA GLU A 176 4.67 19.09 6.58
C GLU A 176 4.84 19.95 5.32
N ARG A 177 4.36 21.20 5.35
CA ARG A 177 4.44 22.12 4.19
C ARG A 177 5.87 22.40 3.76
N ALA A 178 6.79 22.45 4.72
CA ALA A 178 8.20 22.73 4.46
C ALA A 178 8.91 21.58 3.73
N ASP A 179 8.53 20.34 4.04
CA ASP A 179 9.12 19.14 3.42
C ASP A 179 8.10 17.99 3.37
N PRO A 180 7.24 17.98 2.36
CA PRO A 180 6.24 16.92 2.21
C PRO A 180 6.86 15.54 1.91
N VAL A 181 8.01 15.49 1.23
CA VAL A 181 8.71 14.24 0.92
C VAL A 181 9.24 13.60 2.20
N LEU A 182 9.88 14.38 3.08
CA LEU A 182 10.37 13.90 4.37
C LEU A 182 9.24 13.37 5.26
N SER A 183 8.04 13.96 5.19
CA SER A 183 6.87 13.46 5.92
C SER A 183 6.49 12.05 5.46
N VAL A 184 6.50 11.80 4.15
CA VAL A 184 6.25 10.45 3.58
C VAL A 184 7.37 9.49 3.96
N GLU A 185 8.64 9.91 3.86
CA GLU A 185 9.78 9.07 4.28
C GLU A 185 9.68 8.63 5.74
N ARG A 186 9.40 9.57 6.66
CA ARG A 186 9.21 9.27 8.08
C ARG A 186 8.10 8.26 8.32
N ARG A 187 6.98 8.40 7.59
CA ARG A 187 5.86 7.46 7.66
C ARG A 187 6.27 6.07 7.19
N MET A 188 6.91 5.97 6.02
CA MET A 188 7.37 4.69 5.46
C MET A 188 8.41 4.01 6.36
N ASN A 189 9.29 4.78 7.01
CA ASN A 189 10.29 4.25 7.93
C ASN A 189 9.64 3.79 9.25
N ARG A 190 8.63 4.50 9.77
CA ARG A 190 7.83 4.03 10.93
C ARG A 190 7.15 2.67 10.65
N GLU A 191 6.62 2.48 9.43
CA GLU A 191 6.05 1.19 9.02
C GLU A 191 7.11 0.09 8.94
N LEU A 192 8.28 0.40 8.36
CA LEU A 192 9.40 -0.53 8.31
C LEU A 192 9.84 -0.96 9.71
N GLU A 193 9.99 -0.02 10.65
CA GLU A 193 10.29 -0.29 12.05
C GLU A 193 9.22 -1.16 12.72
N SER A 194 7.95 -0.92 12.41
CA SER A 194 6.84 -1.75 12.91
C SER A 194 6.97 -3.20 12.44
N LEU A 195 7.32 -3.44 11.17
CA LEU A 195 7.56 -4.77 10.62
C LEU A 195 8.76 -5.47 11.31
N VAL A 196 9.80 -4.71 11.64
CA VAL A 196 10.95 -5.24 12.40
C VAL A 196 10.53 -5.59 13.83
N ARG A 197 9.78 -4.71 14.49
CA ARG A 197 9.32 -4.90 15.88
C ARG A 197 8.45 -6.15 16.05
N VAL A 198 7.59 -6.45 15.07
CA VAL A 198 6.75 -7.66 15.09
C VAL A 198 7.47 -8.91 14.59
N GLY A 199 8.76 -8.82 14.27
CA GLY A 199 9.57 -9.95 13.79
C GLY A 199 9.22 -10.41 12.37
N TYR A 200 8.53 -9.57 11.61
CA TYR A 200 8.25 -9.85 10.18
C TYR A 200 9.52 -9.67 9.35
N LEU A 201 10.29 -8.63 9.65
CA LEU A 201 11.60 -8.36 9.06
C LEU A 201 12.69 -8.65 10.09
N VAL A 202 13.81 -9.16 9.60
CA VAL A 202 15.02 -9.41 10.38
C VAL A 202 16.23 -8.81 9.67
N LYS A 203 17.18 -8.26 10.44
CA LYS A 203 18.43 -7.76 9.86
C LYS A 203 19.19 -8.90 9.20
N SER A 204 19.60 -8.69 7.95
CA SER A 204 20.42 -9.68 7.24
C SER A 204 21.79 -9.79 7.88
N SER A 205 22.30 -11.01 8.02
CA SER A 205 23.68 -11.25 8.51
C SER A 205 24.74 -10.95 7.45
N SER A 206 24.33 -10.87 6.17
CA SER A 206 25.25 -10.76 5.02
C SER A 206 25.18 -9.44 4.27
N SER A 207 24.23 -8.56 4.62
CA SER A 207 24.04 -7.27 3.96
C SER A 207 23.53 -6.22 4.94
N SER A 208 23.62 -4.95 4.57
CA SER A 208 23.06 -3.83 5.34
C SER A 208 21.54 -3.68 5.18
N ASP A 209 20.82 -4.74 4.81
CA ASP A 209 19.39 -4.70 4.53
C ASP A 209 18.61 -5.55 5.53
N TYR A 210 17.29 -5.34 5.59
CA TYR A 210 16.37 -6.28 6.19
C TYR A 210 15.94 -7.35 5.17
N SER A 211 15.68 -8.55 5.67
CA SER A 211 15.08 -9.65 4.93
C SER A 211 13.84 -10.16 5.64
N LEU A 212 12.97 -10.87 4.93
CA LEU A 212 11.85 -11.54 5.56
C LEU A 212 12.34 -12.57 6.59
N SER A 213 11.71 -12.62 7.77
CA SER A 213 11.86 -13.78 8.65
C SER A 213 11.29 -15.02 7.95
N LEU A 214 11.65 -16.21 8.41
CA LEU A 214 11.13 -17.45 7.80
C LEU A 214 9.59 -17.50 7.89
N GLY A 215 9.03 -17.19 9.07
CA GLY A 215 7.57 -17.14 9.26
C GLY A 215 6.89 -16.10 8.37
N ALA A 216 7.52 -14.93 8.18
CA ALA A 216 7.03 -13.90 7.26
C ALA A 216 7.02 -14.37 5.82
N ALA A 217 8.06 -15.07 5.38
CA ALA A 217 8.15 -15.60 4.02
C ALA A 217 7.04 -16.64 3.74
N PHE A 218 6.76 -17.53 4.70
CA PHE A 218 5.64 -18.47 4.61
C PHE A 218 4.28 -17.75 4.60
N SER A 219 4.09 -16.77 5.50
CA SER A 219 2.87 -15.95 5.55
C SER A 219 2.64 -15.22 4.23
N LEU A 220 3.70 -14.63 3.66
CA LEU A 220 3.63 -13.92 2.39
C LEU A 220 3.29 -14.88 1.24
N ALA A 221 3.99 -16.01 1.12
CA ALA A 221 3.72 -17.02 0.11
C ALA A 221 2.25 -17.50 0.16
N PHE A 222 1.74 -17.74 1.37
CA PHE A 222 0.34 -18.12 1.56
C PHE A 222 -0.64 -17.01 1.13
N LYS A 223 -0.35 -15.77 1.50
CA LYS A 223 -1.21 -14.61 1.16
C LYS A 223 -1.29 -14.33 -0.34
N ILE A 224 -0.21 -14.58 -1.10
CA ILE A 224 -0.20 -14.38 -2.55
C ILE A 224 -0.69 -15.60 -3.33
N ALA A 225 -0.81 -16.76 -2.68
CA ALA A 225 -1.27 -17.98 -3.32
C ALA A 225 -2.74 -17.90 -3.76
N TRP A 226 -3.03 -18.45 -4.94
CA TRP A 226 -4.40 -18.68 -5.35
C TRP A 226 -5.00 -19.89 -4.59
N PRO A 227 -6.26 -19.85 -4.11
CA PRO A 227 -7.27 -18.78 -4.17
C PRO A 227 -7.25 -17.81 -2.98
N VAL A 228 -6.30 -17.93 -2.06
CA VAL A 228 -6.24 -17.13 -0.82
C VAL A 228 -6.22 -15.62 -1.11
N ARG A 229 -5.45 -15.21 -2.10
CA ARG A 229 -5.38 -13.81 -2.53
C ARG A 229 -6.75 -13.25 -2.91
N GLN A 230 -7.55 -14.00 -3.69
CA GLN A 230 -8.87 -13.56 -4.13
C GLN A 230 -9.86 -13.45 -2.95
N LEU A 231 -9.84 -14.45 -2.05
CA LEU A 231 -10.67 -14.44 -0.86
C LEU A 231 -10.35 -13.26 0.05
N ARG A 232 -9.06 -13.02 0.31
CA ARG A 232 -8.63 -11.86 1.10
C ARG A 232 -9.07 -10.55 0.47
N ASN A 233 -8.86 -10.38 -0.84
CA ASN A 233 -9.27 -9.18 -1.55
C ASN A 233 -10.78 -8.94 -1.40
N ALA A 234 -11.61 -9.96 -1.57
CA ALA A 234 -13.05 -9.85 -1.40
C ALA A 234 -13.45 -9.52 0.05
N LEU A 235 -12.78 -10.08 1.05
CA LEU A 235 -13.04 -9.80 2.45
C LEU A 235 -12.65 -8.37 2.84
N GLU A 236 -11.51 -7.87 2.37
CA GLU A 236 -11.07 -6.50 2.61
C GLU A 236 -12.04 -5.47 2.01
N ILE A 237 -12.49 -5.69 0.77
CA ILE A 237 -13.49 -4.83 0.12
C ILE A 237 -14.80 -4.83 0.90
N ARG A 238 -15.30 -6.00 1.30
CA ARG A 238 -16.53 -6.11 2.12
C ARG A 238 -16.38 -5.42 3.48
N ARG A 239 -15.19 -5.52 4.10
CA ARG A 239 -14.91 -4.83 5.37
C ARG A 239 -14.93 -3.31 5.19
N ALA A 240 -14.34 -2.80 4.12
CA ALA A 240 -14.36 -1.38 3.80
C ALA A 240 -15.79 -0.87 3.58
N GLN A 241 -16.60 -1.58 2.79
CA GLN A 241 -18.01 -1.23 2.55
C GLN A 241 -18.81 -1.17 3.86
N ARG A 242 -18.71 -2.19 4.71
CA ARG A 242 -19.39 -2.21 6.01
C ARG A 242 -18.95 -1.06 6.93
N ALA A 243 -17.67 -0.67 6.89
CA ALA A 243 -17.18 0.45 7.69
C ALA A 243 -17.86 1.77 7.32
N VAL A 244 -18.05 2.03 6.02
CA VAL A 244 -18.78 3.23 5.57
C VAL A 244 -20.26 3.15 5.89
N ASP A 245 -20.90 2.00 5.65
CA ASP A 245 -22.35 1.82 5.91
C ASP A 245 -22.68 2.01 7.40
N HIS A 246 -21.85 1.48 8.30
CA HIS A 246 -22.04 1.61 9.76
C HIS A 246 -21.93 3.05 10.26
N HIS A 247 -21.20 3.91 9.55
CA HIS A 247 -21.05 5.33 9.90
C HIS A 247 -21.95 6.24 9.05
N ALA A 248 -22.81 5.68 8.20
CA ALA A 248 -23.80 6.41 7.42
C ALA A 248 -25.19 6.45 8.09
N ALA A 249 -25.38 5.64 9.13
CA ALA A 249 -26.61 5.56 9.96
C ALA A 249 -26.41 6.37 11.26
#